data_d7b06b750f385d7ad2b265cf75268219
#
_entry.id   d7b06b750f385d7ad2b265cf75268219
#
_cell.length_a   1.000
_cell.length_b   1.000
_cell.length_c   1.000
_cell.angle_alpha   90.00
_cell.angle_beta   90.00
_cell.angle_gamma   90.00
#
_symmetry.space_group_name_H-M   'P 1'
#
loop_
_entity.id
_entity.type
_entity.pdbx_description
1 polymer ?
#
loop_
_entity_poly.entity_id
_entity_poly.type
_entity_poly.pdbx_seq_one_letter_code
_entity_poly.pdbx_strand_id
1 'polypeptide(L)'
;SVSSAASDVYKRQDLVLVINPARKNVVTYVEATDTNDDNFGYKSHGMYGDVIVFSKNGGTDTPVIHRALLKAVHNDTGGWDVPGTTLRGVSSINWTLEYSCVSYHGSVYELKIEDWVPSHEGYLTTGDNQDTNGCRIDQLSATGQDGRNGLLDENNNPVTAVKDEWIIGIASSEIPWIGAAKLFFSPPPSADYVTSKTWTMLGLVIASILIIPSVVDATFPPKDEEE
;
A
#
# COMPACT_ATOMS: atom_id res chain seq x y z
N SER A 1 -12.04 1.29 -11.34
CA SER A 1 -10.86 2.17 -11.29
C SER A 1 -10.46 2.34 -9.84
N VAL A 2 -9.30 1.83 -9.48
CA VAL A 2 -8.73 2.03 -8.13
C VAL A 2 -8.21 3.47 -8.09
N SER A 3 -8.88 4.34 -7.35
CA SER A 3 -8.38 5.67 -7.04
C SER A 3 -7.56 5.53 -5.77
N SER A 4 -6.25 5.66 -5.85
CA SER A 4 -5.42 5.71 -4.66
C SER A 4 -5.55 7.08 -4.01
N ALA A 5 -6.08 7.15 -2.80
CA ALA A 5 -6.09 8.38 -2.02
C ALA A 5 -4.69 8.78 -1.52
N ALA A 6 -3.69 7.94 -1.72
CA ALA A 6 -2.33 8.10 -1.19
C ALA A 6 -1.28 8.13 -2.27
N SER A 7 -1.54 8.66 -3.45
CA SER A 7 -0.46 8.70 -4.42
C SER A 7 0.03 10.11 -4.65
N ASP A 8 1.31 10.26 -4.42
CA ASP A 8 2.11 11.26 -5.10
C ASP A 8 1.71 11.30 -6.59
N VAL A 9 1.70 12.48 -7.19
CA VAL A 9 1.38 12.69 -8.61
C VAL A 9 2.17 11.72 -9.50
N TYR A 10 3.34 11.29 -9.07
CA TYR A 10 4.18 10.29 -9.74
C TYR A 10 3.60 8.86 -9.70
N LYS A 11 2.95 8.44 -8.61
CA LYS A 11 2.42 7.07 -8.46
C LYS A 11 1.10 6.84 -9.19
N ARG A 12 0.34 7.87 -9.51
CA ARG A 12 -0.88 7.74 -10.34
C ARG A 12 -0.60 7.25 -11.77
N GLN A 13 0.64 7.30 -12.18
CA GLN A 13 1.11 6.95 -13.52
C GLN A 13 1.65 5.52 -13.60
N ASP A 14 1.74 4.82 -12.47
CA ASP A 14 2.25 3.47 -12.39
C ASP A 14 1.10 2.45 -12.39
N LEU A 15 1.36 1.27 -12.92
CA LEU A 15 0.46 0.13 -12.83
C LEU A 15 0.89 -0.73 -11.66
N VAL A 16 0.05 -0.81 -10.63
CA VAL A 16 0.29 -1.67 -9.48
C VAL A 16 -0.30 -3.05 -9.74
N LEU A 17 0.54 -4.08 -9.66
CA LEU A 17 0.12 -5.47 -9.71
C LEU A 17 -0.23 -5.95 -8.30
N VAL A 18 -1.35 -6.67 -8.18
CA VAL A 18 -1.81 -7.16 -6.88
C VAL A 18 -1.86 -8.69 -6.83
N ILE A 19 -1.44 -9.25 -5.71
CA ILE A 19 -1.56 -10.68 -5.40
C ILE A 19 -2.89 -10.91 -4.69
N ASN A 20 -3.56 -12.01 -5.02
CA ASN A 20 -4.75 -12.44 -4.30
C ASN A 20 -4.38 -12.74 -2.82
N PRO A 21 -5.07 -12.18 -1.83
CA PRO A 21 -4.78 -12.40 -0.41
C PRO A 21 -4.93 -13.85 0.03
N ALA A 22 -5.67 -14.70 -0.71
CA ALA A 22 -5.73 -16.13 -0.43
C ALA A 22 -4.42 -16.89 -0.73
N ARG A 23 -3.44 -16.27 -1.40
CA ARG A 23 -2.17 -16.89 -1.78
C ARG A 23 -0.99 -16.45 -0.92
N LYS A 24 -1.14 -15.41 -0.14
CA LYS A 24 -0.07 -14.84 0.68
C LYS A 24 -0.69 -14.15 1.90
N ASN A 25 -0.17 -14.44 3.07
CA ASN A 25 -0.52 -13.70 4.27
C ASN A 25 0.01 -12.27 4.18
N VAL A 26 -0.73 -11.33 4.71
CA VAL A 26 -0.29 -9.93 4.86
C VAL A 26 0.76 -9.87 5.95
N VAL A 27 1.92 -9.35 5.63
CA VAL A 27 2.99 -9.04 6.60
C VAL A 27 2.82 -7.58 7.04
N THR A 28 2.62 -7.35 8.32
CA THR A 28 2.46 -6.01 8.87
C THR A 28 3.82 -5.31 9.08
N TYR A 29 3.77 -3.99 9.25
CA TYR A 29 4.96 -3.20 9.55
C TYR A 29 5.63 -3.65 10.87
N VAL A 30 4.84 -3.93 11.91
CA VAL A 30 5.39 -4.36 13.21
C VAL A 30 6.03 -5.75 13.12
N GLU A 31 5.45 -6.71 12.39
CA GLU A 31 6.07 -8.02 12.14
C GLU A 31 7.39 -7.88 11.36
N ALA A 32 7.41 -7.04 10.33
CA ALA A 32 8.60 -6.81 9.51
C ALA A 32 9.73 -6.05 10.26
N THR A 33 9.42 -5.40 11.37
CA THR A 33 10.39 -4.67 12.21
C THR A 33 10.76 -5.36 13.52
N ASP A 34 10.03 -6.40 13.93
CA ASP A 34 10.36 -7.21 15.10
C ASP A 34 11.50 -8.19 14.77
N THR A 35 12.63 -8.05 15.45
CA THR A 35 13.81 -8.92 15.24
C THR A 35 13.58 -10.39 15.60
N ASN A 36 12.50 -10.72 16.29
CA ASN A 36 12.14 -12.09 16.68
C ASN A 36 11.05 -12.68 15.77
N ASP A 37 10.53 -11.93 14.80
CA ASP A 37 9.53 -12.41 13.86
C ASP A 37 10.19 -13.03 12.62
N ASP A 38 9.58 -14.09 12.08
CA ASP A 38 10.06 -14.76 10.86
C ASP A 38 10.07 -13.82 9.64
N ASN A 39 9.26 -12.77 9.66
CA ASN A 39 9.17 -11.75 8.62
C ASN A 39 10.14 -10.59 8.82
N PHE A 40 11.02 -10.63 9.81
CA PHE A 40 11.98 -9.55 10.06
C PHE A 40 12.75 -9.13 8.81
N GLY A 41 12.75 -7.84 8.56
CA GLY A 41 13.44 -7.26 7.40
C GLY A 41 12.65 -7.27 6.10
N TYR A 42 11.44 -7.88 6.08
CA TYR A 42 10.59 -7.88 4.88
C TYR A 42 10.17 -6.48 4.47
N LYS A 43 10.33 -6.16 3.17
CA LYS A 43 9.97 -4.87 2.59
C LYS A 43 9.13 -5.02 1.33
N SER A 44 8.14 -4.15 1.20
CA SER A 44 7.32 -3.97 0.00
C SER A 44 7.26 -2.49 -0.35
N HIS A 45 7.45 -2.14 -1.62
CA HIS A 45 7.45 -0.74 -2.09
C HIS A 45 8.43 0.17 -1.31
N GLY A 46 9.63 -0.37 -1.04
CA GLY A 46 10.73 0.35 -0.40
C GLY A 46 10.65 0.50 1.13
N MET A 47 9.56 0.06 1.78
CA MET A 47 9.34 0.16 3.22
C MET A 47 8.95 -1.19 3.83
N TYR A 48 9.04 -1.31 5.16
CA TYR A 48 8.66 -2.52 5.90
C TYR A 48 7.17 -2.82 5.80
N GLY A 49 6.82 -4.10 5.73
CA GLY A 49 5.44 -4.59 5.66
C GLY A 49 4.78 -4.42 4.30
N ASP A 50 3.62 -5.04 4.14
CA ASP A 50 2.85 -5.03 2.90
C ASP A 50 1.97 -3.79 2.74
N VAL A 51 1.73 -3.42 1.48
CA VAL A 51 0.69 -2.47 1.07
C VAL A 51 -0.52 -3.27 0.62
N ILE A 52 -1.67 -3.01 1.21
CA ILE A 52 -2.92 -3.69 0.92
C ILE A 52 -3.91 -2.79 0.18
N VAL A 53 -4.68 -3.40 -0.71
CA VAL A 53 -5.83 -2.78 -1.38
C VAL A 53 -7.08 -3.30 -0.71
N PHE A 54 -7.90 -2.44 -0.15
CA PHE A 54 -9.05 -2.83 0.65
C PHE A 54 -10.29 -1.96 0.43
N SER A 55 -11.46 -2.53 0.68
CA SER A 55 -12.74 -1.81 0.74
C SER A 55 -12.92 -1.21 2.14
N LYS A 56 -13.27 0.08 2.20
CA LYS A 56 -13.56 0.77 3.47
C LYS A 56 -14.82 0.18 4.10
N ASN A 57 -14.70 -0.32 5.32
CA ASN A 57 -15.79 -1.00 6.06
C ASN A 57 -16.54 -2.08 5.25
N GLY A 58 -15.87 -2.70 4.26
CA GLY A 58 -16.49 -3.68 3.36
C GLY A 58 -17.46 -3.09 2.34
N GLY A 59 -17.49 -1.78 2.17
CA GLY A 59 -18.34 -1.08 1.20
C GLY A 59 -17.92 -1.27 -0.25
N THR A 60 -18.68 -0.65 -1.16
CA THR A 60 -18.49 -0.75 -2.62
C THR A 60 -17.84 0.48 -3.24
N ASP A 61 -17.52 1.47 -2.43
CA ASP A 61 -16.84 2.68 -2.85
C ASP A 61 -15.40 2.41 -3.35
N THR A 62 -14.74 3.46 -3.81
CA THR A 62 -13.37 3.35 -4.31
C THR A 62 -12.46 2.73 -3.26
N PRO A 63 -11.80 1.59 -3.58
CA PRO A 63 -10.85 0.96 -2.68
C PRO A 63 -9.66 1.86 -2.33
N VAL A 64 -9.13 1.65 -1.15
CA VAL A 64 -7.93 2.33 -0.63
C VAL A 64 -6.72 1.42 -0.79
N ILE A 65 -5.56 2.01 -1.07
CA ILE A 65 -4.26 1.33 -1.14
C ILE A 65 -3.34 1.96 -0.10
N HIS A 66 -3.17 1.28 1.04
CA HIS A 66 -2.40 1.75 2.18
C HIS A 66 -1.59 0.61 2.81
N ARG A 67 -0.61 0.96 3.63
CA ARG A 67 0.28 0.01 4.30
C ARG A 67 -0.37 -0.56 5.55
N ALA A 68 -0.26 -1.89 5.74
CA ALA A 68 -0.66 -2.57 6.95
C ALA A 68 0.37 -2.30 8.07
N LEU A 69 -0.06 -1.63 9.15
CA LEU A 69 0.80 -1.29 10.29
C LEU A 69 0.90 -2.44 11.29
N LEU A 70 -0.22 -2.89 11.78
CA LEU A 70 -0.35 -4.02 12.69
C LEU A 70 -1.70 -4.70 12.50
N LYS A 71 -1.85 -5.93 13.01
CA LYS A 71 -3.12 -6.67 13.06
C LYS A 71 -3.51 -6.91 14.52
N ALA A 72 -4.76 -6.62 14.88
CA ALA A 72 -5.35 -7.08 16.12
C ALA A 72 -6.09 -8.40 15.87
N VAL A 73 -5.81 -9.41 16.67
CA VAL A 73 -6.48 -10.71 16.65
C VAL A 73 -7.01 -11.08 18.02
N HIS A 74 -8.11 -11.82 18.08
CA HIS A 74 -8.64 -12.30 19.35
C HIS A 74 -7.69 -13.33 19.99
N ASN A 75 -7.48 -13.20 21.31
CA ASN A 75 -6.79 -14.21 22.08
C ASN A 75 -7.80 -15.24 22.60
N ASP A 76 -7.47 -16.53 22.50
CA ASP A 76 -8.36 -17.63 22.93
C ASP A 76 -8.74 -17.57 24.42
N THR A 77 -7.91 -16.93 25.24
CA THR A 77 -8.15 -16.74 26.67
C THR A 77 -8.85 -15.42 27.00
N GLY A 78 -9.17 -14.64 26.00
CA GLY A 78 -9.78 -13.30 26.07
C GLY A 78 -8.80 -12.17 25.85
N GLY A 79 -9.34 -11.02 25.39
CA GLY A 79 -8.56 -9.86 25.00
C GLY A 79 -7.96 -9.95 23.60
N TRP A 80 -6.89 -9.18 23.35
CA TRP A 80 -6.31 -8.98 22.05
C TRP A 80 -4.82 -9.36 22.01
N ASP A 81 -4.42 -10.03 20.95
CA ASP A 81 -3.04 -10.24 20.58
C ASP A 81 -2.68 -9.31 19.42
N VAL A 82 -1.42 -8.88 19.38
CA VAL A 82 -0.86 -8.14 18.23
C VAL A 82 0.42 -8.84 17.80
N PRO A 83 0.38 -9.66 16.73
CA PRO A 83 1.58 -10.27 16.15
C PRO A 83 2.66 -9.22 15.81
N GLY A 84 3.93 -9.58 15.93
CA GLY A 84 5.05 -8.65 15.77
C GLY A 84 5.26 -7.68 16.95
N THR A 85 4.55 -7.89 18.07
CA THR A 85 4.72 -7.10 19.30
C THR A 85 4.73 -8.02 20.54
N THR A 86 4.91 -7.43 21.72
CA THR A 86 4.83 -8.16 22.99
C THR A 86 3.41 -8.25 23.57
N LEU A 87 2.41 -7.68 22.87
CA LEU A 87 1.03 -7.62 23.38
C LEU A 87 0.33 -8.96 23.18
N ARG A 88 -0.10 -9.58 24.29
CA ARG A 88 -0.86 -10.84 24.32
C ARG A 88 -1.96 -10.77 25.37
N GLY A 89 -3.20 -11.09 24.96
CA GLY A 89 -4.37 -11.11 25.84
C GLY A 89 -4.71 -9.77 26.49
N VAL A 90 -4.33 -8.64 25.88
CA VAL A 90 -4.55 -7.31 26.46
C VAL A 90 -5.99 -6.87 26.28
N SER A 91 -6.55 -6.17 27.29
CA SER A 91 -7.92 -5.62 27.22
C SER A 91 -8.04 -4.43 26.28
N SER A 92 -6.97 -3.66 26.12
CA SER A 92 -6.84 -2.57 25.15
C SER A 92 -5.42 -2.54 24.59
N ILE A 93 -5.28 -2.07 23.38
CA ILE A 93 -4.00 -1.99 22.68
C ILE A 93 -3.41 -0.60 22.88
N ASN A 94 -2.21 -0.57 23.49
CA ASN A 94 -1.37 0.61 23.61
C ASN A 94 -0.02 0.26 22.96
N TRP A 95 0.33 0.95 21.88
CA TRP A 95 1.56 0.69 21.15
C TRP A 95 2.09 1.93 20.46
N THR A 96 3.39 2.10 20.46
CA THR A 96 4.05 3.18 19.73
C THR A 96 5.00 2.57 18.71
N LEU A 97 4.93 3.03 17.48
CA LEU A 97 5.84 2.61 16.41
C LEU A 97 6.50 3.82 15.76
N GLU A 98 7.79 3.67 15.45
CA GLU A 98 8.54 4.62 14.65
C GLU A 98 8.29 4.32 13.17
N TYR A 99 7.60 5.21 12.48
CA TYR A 99 7.22 5.05 11.10
C TYR A 99 7.97 6.03 10.21
N SER A 100 8.80 5.51 9.30
CA SER A 100 9.46 6.32 8.29
C SER A 100 8.52 6.57 7.13
N CYS A 101 7.78 7.65 7.19
CA CYS A 101 6.98 8.09 6.07
C CYS A 101 7.88 8.61 4.93
N VAL A 102 7.59 8.20 3.70
CA VAL A 102 8.31 8.71 2.54
C VAL A 102 7.91 10.16 2.30
N SER A 103 8.63 11.07 2.90
CA SER A 103 8.57 12.49 2.57
C SER A 103 9.86 12.90 1.89
N TYR A 104 9.84 14.01 1.18
CA TYR A 104 11.03 14.63 0.57
C TYR A 104 12.18 14.86 1.58
N HIS A 105 11.92 14.76 2.87
CA HIS A 105 12.84 15.08 3.96
C HIS A 105 13.17 13.91 4.89
N GLY A 106 12.69 12.69 4.61
CA GLY A 106 13.02 11.50 5.40
C GLY A 106 12.61 11.59 6.87
N SER A 107 11.51 12.27 7.17
CA SER A 107 11.03 12.42 8.55
C SER A 107 10.53 11.08 9.09
N VAL A 108 10.92 10.77 10.32
CA VAL A 108 10.37 9.66 11.10
C VAL A 108 9.21 10.20 11.92
N TYR A 109 8.09 9.50 11.90
CA TYR A 109 6.89 9.81 12.67
C TYR A 109 6.69 8.79 13.76
N GLU A 110 6.39 9.27 14.95
CA GLU A 110 5.95 8.42 16.05
C GLU A 110 4.43 8.25 15.95
N LEU A 111 4.00 7.05 15.53
CA LEU A 111 2.59 6.70 15.49
C LEU A 111 2.18 6.05 16.80
N LYS A 112 1.23 6.65 17.51
CA LYS A 112 0.74 6.18 18.80
C LYS A 112 -0.65 5.57 18.65
N ILE A 113 -0.81 4.39 19.21
CA ILE A 113 -2.07 3.72 19.40
C ILE A 113 -2.35 3.81 20.91
N GLU A 114 -3.50 4.39 21.28
CA GLU A 114 -3.82 4.73 22.67
C GLU A 114 -5.19 4.15 23.03
N ASP A 115 -5.20 3.31 24.06
CA ASP A 115 -6.38 2.67 24.67
C ASP A 115 -7.37 2.08 23.64
N TRP A 116 -6.83 1.58 22.53
CA TRP A 116 -7.65 1.06 21.47
C TRP A 116 -8.23 -0.30 21.81
N VAL A 117 -9.56 -0.39 21.80
CA VAL A 117 -10.31 -1.64 21.88
C VAL A 117 -10.93 -1.89 20.50
N PRO A 118 -10.36 -2.81 19.70
CA PRO A 118 -10.92 -3.14 18.40
C PRO A 118 -12.35 -3.65 18.51
N SER A 119 -13.23 -3.29 17.57
CA SER A 119 -14.60 -3.85 17.48
C SER A 119 -14.63 -5.26 16.89
N HIS A 120 -13.57 -5.64 16.20
CA HIS A 120 -13.34 -6.93 15.54
C HIS A 120 -11.87 -7.06 15.16
N GLU A 121 -11.45 -8.25 14.78
CA GLU A 121 -10.11 -8.49 14.23
C GLU A 121 -9.87 -7.68 12.96
N GLY A 122 -8.62 -7.27 12.74
CA GLY A 122 -8.26 -6.56 11.53
C GLY A 122 -7.01 -5.70 11.66
N TYR A 123 -6.67 -5.06 10.54
CA TYR A 123 -5.44 -4.27 10.37
C TYR A 123 -5.69 -2.79 10.63
N LEU A 124 -4.75 -2.14 11.30
CA LEU A 124 -4.57 -0.70 11.21
C LEU A 124 -3.71 -0.37 9.99
N THR A 125 -4.05 0.70 9.29
CA THR A 125 -3.42 1.10 8.03
C THR A 125 -2.99 2.56 8.03
N THR A 126 -2.03 2.89 7.16
CA THR A 126 -1.60 4.27 6.90
C THR A 126 -1.18 4.43 5.44
N GLY A 127 -1.34 5.63 4.91
CA GLY A 127 -0.72 6.02 3.64
C GLY A 127 0.74 6.39 3.84
N ASP A 128 1.59 6.04 2.88
CA ASP A 128 3.04 6.30 2.93
C ASP A 128 3.40 7.75 2.55
N ASN A 129 2.45 8.55 2.08
CA ASN A 129 2.69 9.89 1.57
C ASN A 129 2.21 10.96 2.57
N GLN A 130 3.16 11.76 3.05
CA GLN A 130 2.91 12.85 3.97
C GLN A 130 1.96 13.91 3.42
N ASP A 131 2.04 14.20 2.12
CA ASP A 131 1.28 15.29 1.51
C ASP A 131 -0.22 14.98 1.35
N THR A 132 -0.58 13.71 1.34
CA THR A 132 -1.98 13.27 1.16
C THR A 132 -2.63 12.76 2.43
N ASN A 133 -1.93 11.93 3.20
CA ASN A 133 -2.43 11.30 4.43
C ASN A 133 -1.80 11.91 5.71
N GLY A 134 -0.75 12.72 5.57
CA GLY A 134 0.00 13.23 6.71
C GLY A 134 0.66 12.12 7.53
N CYS A 135 0.84 10.92 6.94
CA CYS A 135 1.40 9.74 7.62
C CYS A 135 0.69 9.40 8.93
N ARG A 136 -0.61 9.51 8.93
CA ARG A 136 -1.47 9.21 10.09
C ARG A 136 -2.07 7.83 9.95
N ILE A 137 -2.41 7.23 11.07
CA ILE A 137 -3.23 6.02 11.10
C ILE A 137 -4.61 6.38 10.53
N ASP A 138 -5.11 5.57 9.59
CA ASP A 138 -6.40 5.80 8.93
C ASP A 138 -7.56 5.72 9.92
N GLN A 139 -7.44 4.79 10.86
CA GLN A 139 -8.38 4.53 11.95
C GLN A 139 -8.05 5.46 13.13
N LEU A 140 -8.33 6.75 13.02
CA LEU A 140 -7.98 7.72 14.06
C LEU A 140 -8.57 7.42 15.44
N SER A 141 -9.68 6.67 15.51
CA SER A 141 -10.20 6.18 16.79
C SER A 141 -9.20 5.32 17.57
N ALA A 142 -8.23 4.70 16.89
CA ALA A 142 -7.14 3.96 17.53
C ALA A 142 -6.06 4.87 18.16
N THR A 143 -6.12 6.17 17.95
CA THR A 143 -5.16 7.15 18.49
C THR A 143 -5.75 8.01 19.62
N GLY A 144 -6.87 7.60 20.20
CA GLY A 144 -7.59 8.40 21.18
C GLY A 144 -8.28 9.65 20.63
N GLN A 145 -8.29 9.82 19.28
CA GLN A 145 -8.88 10.96 18.61
C GLN A 145 -10.27 10.66 18.02
N ASP A 146 -11.02 11.70 17.67
CA ASP A 146 -12.29 11.54 16.95
C ASP A 146 -12.04 10.97 15.55
N GLY A 147 -12.48 9.74 15.33
CA GLY A 147 -12.32 9.02 14.06
C GLY A 147 -12.93 9.72 12.85
N ARG A 148 -13.84 10.69 13.04
CA ARG A 148 -14.46 11.45 11.94
C ARG A 148 -13.49 12.33 11.15
N ASN A 149 -12.30 12.57 11.67
CA ASN A 149 -11.24 13.31 10.96
C ASN A 149 -10.24 12.35 10.26
N GLY A 150 -10.45 11.02 10.33
CA GLY A 150 -9.67 10.01 9.66
C GLY A 150 -10.24 9.62 8.30
N LEU A 151 -9.93 8.40 7.88
CA LEU A 151 -10.51 7.84 6.68
C LEU A 151 -12.00 7.52 6.91
N LEU A 152 -12.85 8.00 6.00
CA LEU A 152 -14.30 7.78 6.05
C LEU A 152 -14.75 6.89 4.89
N ASP A 153 -15.80 6.10 5.13
CA ASP A 153 -16.50 5.34 4.09
C ASP A 153 -17.49 6.20 3.28
N GLU A 154 -18.21 5.61 2.34
CA GLU A 154 -19.20 6.28 1.49
C GLU A 154 -20.38 6.90 2.27
N ASN A 155 -20.62 6.42 3.48
CA ASN A 155 -21.69 6.89 4.36
C ASN A 155 -21.18 7.89 5.42
N ASN A 156 -19.93 8.37 5.29
CA ASN A 156 -19.23 9.22 6.24
C ASN A 156 -19.03 8.59 7.63
N ASN A 157 -18.99 7.26 7.73
CA ASN A 157 -18.61 6.60 8.96
C ASN A 157 -17.09 6.44 9.02
N PRO A 158 -16.47 6.57 10.21
CA PRO A 158 -15.06 6.28 10.39
C PRO A 158 -14.73 4.84 9.97
N VAL A 159 -13.60 4.68 9.27
CA VAL A 159 -13.11 3.36 8.90
C VAL A 159 -12.60 2.64 10.13
N THR A 160 -13.10 1.41 10.34
CA THR A 160 -12.65 0.51 11.41
C THR A 160 -11.42 -0.29 10.97
N ALA A 161 -10.87 -1.14 11.83
CA ALA A 161 -9.80 -2.05 11.46
C ALA A 161 -10.17 -2.85 10.20
N VAL A 162 -9.25 -3.00 9.26
CA VAL A 162 -9.52 -3.66 7.98
C VAL A 162 -9.58 -5.17 8.19
N LYS A 163 -10.73 -5.80 7.99
CA LYS A 163 -10.89 -7.24 8.07
C LYS A 163 -10.20 -7.94 6.90
N ASP A 164 -9.79 -9.20 7.08
CA ASP A 164 -9.19 -10.01 6.02
C ASP A 164 -10.11 -10.10 4.77
N GLU A 165 -11.42 -10.24 4.98
CA GLU A 165 -12.42 -10.32 3.90
C GLU A 165 -12.61 -9.01 3.10
N TRP A 166 -12.17 -7.88 3.64
CA TRP A 166 -12.22 -6.59 2.96
C TRP A 166 -10.98 -6.32 2.09
N ILE A 167 -9.96 -7.17 2.20
CA ILE A 167 -8.74 -7.05 1.41
C ILE A 167 -8.98 -7.61 0.01
N ILE A 168 -8.90 -6.74 -0.98
CA ILE A 168 -9.04 -7.06 -2.40
C ILE A 168 -7.73 -7.65 -2.95
N GLY A 169 -6.59 -7.17 -2.45
CA GLY A 169 -5.29 -7.63 -2.89
C GLY A 169 -4.13 -7.03 -2.12
N ILE A 170 -2.95 -7.66 -2.25
CA ILE A 170 -1.68 -7.21 -1.69
C ILE A 170 -0.85 -6.66 -2.85
N ALA A 171 -0.42 -5.40 -2.77
CA ALA A 171 0.43 -4.79 -3.78
C ALA A 171 1.79 -5.49 -3.81
N SER A 172 2.19 -6.02 -4.97
CA SER A 172 3.41 -6.82 -5.09
C SER A 172 4.50 -6.13 -5.87
N SER A 173 4.15 -5.49 -6.97
CA SER A 173 5.08 -4.79 -7.84
C SER A 173 4.37 -3.67 -8.59
N GLU A 174 5.14 -2.75 -9.07
CA GLU A 174 4.66 -1.64 -9.90
C GLU A 174 5.43 -1.57 -11.21
N ILE A 175 4.70 -1.28 -12.28
CA ILE A 175 5.31 -1.00 -13.57
C ILE A 175 5.20 0.50 -13.78
N PRO A 176 6.33 1.22 -13.71
CA PRO A 176 6.33 2.66 -13.80
C PRO A 176 5.83 3.14 -15.18
N TRP A 177 5.19 4.29 -15.20
CA TRP A 177 4.70 5.03 -16.37
C TRP A 177 3.60 4.34 -17.22
N ILE A 178 3.38 3.03 -17.11
CA ILE A 178 2.35 2.32 -17.89
C ILE A 178 0.94 2.83 -17.55
N GLY A 179 0.71 3.22 -16.29
CA GLY A 179 -0.55 3.86 -15.89
C GLY A 179 -0.86 5.15 -16.65
N ALA A 180 0.17 5.88 -17.14
CA ALA A 180 0.00 7.06 -17.95
C ALA A 180 -0.73 6.76 -19.27
N ALA A 181 -0.50 5.60 -19.88
CA ALA A 181 -1.21 5.18 -21.09
C ALA A 181 -2.73 5.08 -20.84
N LYS A 182 -3.13 4.51 -19.69
CA LYS A 182 -4.55 4.47 -19.29
C LYS A 182 -5.11 5.88 -19.09
N LEU A 183 -4.37 6.77 -18.46
CA LEU A 183 -4.81 8.16 -18.23
C LEU A 183 -4.99 8.92 -19.56
N PHE A 184 -4.16 8.64 -20.56
CA PHE A 184 -4.29 9.24 -21.89
C PHE A 184 -5.62 8.89 -22.58
N PHE A 185 -6.09 7.65 -22.43
CA PHE A 185 -7.36 7.18 -22.98
C PHE A 185 -8.57 7.43 -22.09
N SER A 186 -8.37 8.03 -20.91
CA SER A 186 -9.46 8.36 -19.97
C SER A 186 -10.04 9.74 -20.25
N PRO A 187 -11.32 9.99 -19.94
CA PRO A 187 -11.92 11.31 -20.12
C PRO A 187 -11.14 12.41 -19.37
N PRO A 188 -11.06 13.64 -19.94
CA PRO A 188 -10.45 14.77 -19.23
C PRO A 188 -11.09 14.99 -17.83
N PRO A 189 -10.34 15.45 -16.81
CA PRO A 189 -8.98 16.03 -16.86
C PRO A 189 -7.83 15.04 -16.59
N SER A 190 -8.03 13.74 -16.76
CA SER A 190 -7.08 12.72 -16.31
C SER A 190 -5.68 12.84 -16.93
N ALA A 191 -5.59 13.22 -18.21
CA ALA A 191 -4.31 13.37 -18.91
C ALA A 191 -3.47 14.56 -18.43
N ASP A 192 -4.10 15.60 -17.89
CA ASP A 192 -3.42 16.82 -17.44
C ASP A 192 -2.56 16.60 -16.19
N TYR A 193 -2.81 15.48 -15.47
CA TYR A 193 -2.01 15.08 -14.30
C TYR A 193 -0.73 14.31 -14.66
N VAL A 194 -0.50 14.03 -15.94
CA VAL A 194 0.70 13.31 -16.40
C VAL A 194 1.82 14.31 -16.70
N THR A 195 2.93 14.19 -15.98
CA THR A 195 4.07 15.09 -16.17
C THR A 195 4.77 14.87 -17.53
N SER A 196 5.36 15.91 -18.10
CA SER A 196 6.16 15.81 -19.33
C SER A 196 7.29 14.78 -19.20
N LYS A 197 7.88 14.64 -18.01
CA LYS A 197 8.91 13.64 -17.73
C LYS A 197 8.38 12.21 -17.92
N THR A 198 7.16 11.93 -17.48
CA THR A 198 6.51 10.63 -17.65
C THR A 198 6.31 10.28 -19.12
N TRP A 199 5.83 11.23 -19.93
CA TRP A 199 5.68 11.03 -21.37
C TRP A 199 7.01 10.75 -22.05
N THR A 200 8.07 11.47 -21.67
CA THR A 200 9.42 11.24 -22.18
C THR A 200 9.91 9.84 -21.84
N MET A 201 9.76 9.41 -20.58
CA MET A 201 10.20 8.09 -20.13
C MET A 201 9.39 6.96 -20.79
N LEU A 202 8.07 7.12 -20.90
CA LEU A 202 7.22 6.16 -21.61
C LEU A 202 7.61 6.06 -23.08
N GLY A 203 7.88 7.18 -23.74
CA GLY A 203 8.36 7.22 -25.13
C GLY A 203 9.71 6.52 -25.30
N LEU A 204 10.65 6.71 -24.37
CA LEU A 204 11.94 6.02 -24.38
C LEU A 204 11.79 4.50 -24.20
N VAL A 205 10.91 4.06 -23.30
CA VAL A 205 10.63 2.62 -23.10
C VAL A 205 10.05 2.01 -24.37
N ILE A 206 9.05 2.64 -24.98
CA ILE A 206 8.45 2.17 -26.24
C ILE A 206 9.49 2.13 -27.36
N ALA A 207 10.29 3.20 -27.52
CA ALA A 207 11.34 3.25 -28.52
C ALA A 207 12.38 2.13 -28.30
N SER A 208 12.77 1.87 -27.05
CA SER A 208 13.70 0.79 -26.70
C SER A 208 13.15 -0.59 -27.08
N ILE A 209 11.88 -0.86 -26.79
CA ILE A 209 11.23 -2.13 -27.14
C ILE A 209 11.20 -2.34 -28.66
N LEU A 210 11.05 -1.28 -29.44
CA LEU A 210 10.98 -1.37 -30.90
C LEU A 210 12.39 -1.43 -31.57
N ILE A 211 13.36 -0.71 -31.00
CA ILE A 211 14.69 -0.56 -31.63
C ILE A 211 15.63 -1.70 -31.21
N ILE A 212 15.63 -2.12 -29.92
CA ILE A 212 16.59 -3.11 -29.44
C ILE A 212 16.53 -4.42 -30.21
N PRO A 213 15.37 -5.04 -30.50
CA PRO A 213 15.31 -6.27 -31.28
C PRO A 213 15.93 -6.09 -32.68
N SER A 214 15.60 -5.01 -33.35
CA SER A 214 16.14 -4.72 -34.69
C SER A 214 17.67 -4.53 -34.68
N VAL A 215 18.20 -3.91 -33.63
CA VAL A 215 19.67 -3.74 -33.47
C VAL A 215 20.31 -5.09 -33.15
N VAL A 216 19.70 -5.91 -32.32
CA VAL A 216 20.19 -7.25 -31.98
C VAL A 216 20.22 -8.13 -33.23
N ASP A 217 19.16 -8.18 -34.01
CA ASP A 217 19.07 -8.95 -35.25
C ASP A 217 20.11 -8.49 -36.28
N ALA A 218 20.33 -7.16 -36.41
CA ALA A 218 21.34 -6.62 -37.29
C ALA A 218 22.78 -6.91 -36.84
N THR A 219 23.02 -7.01 -35.53
CA THR A 219 24.36 -7.23 -34.97
C THR A 219 24.69 -8.73 -34.84
N PHE A 220 23.70 -9.54 -34.62
CA PHE A 220 23.81 -11.00 -34.43
C PHE A 220 22.80 -11.71 -35.38
N PRO A 221 23.03 -11.67 -36.70
CA PRO A 221 22.12 -12.34 -37.63
C PRO A 221 22.03 -13.84 -37.29
N PRO A 222 20.82 -14.44 -37.39
CA PRO A 222 20.68 -15.87 -37.19
C PRO A 222 21.63 -16.60 -38.16
N LYS A 223 22.34 -17.63 -37.64
CA LYS A 223 23.12 -18.52 -38.49
C LYS A 223 22.14 -19.27 -39.36
N ASP A 224 22.30 -19.13 -40.69
CA ASP A 224 21.59 -19.98 -41.62
C ASP A 224 21.96 -21.44 -41.28
N GLU A 225 21.00 -22.24 -40.88
CA GLU A 225 21.16 -23.68 -40.77
C GLU A 225 21.23 -24.17 -42.20
N GLU A 226 22.47 -24.44 -42.69
CA GLU A 226 22.68 -25.17 -43.94
C GLU A 226 22.10 -26.56 -43.79
N GLU A 227 21.02 -26.87 -44.54
CA GLU A 227 20.53 -28.26 -44.79
C GLU A 227 21.53 -29.09 -45.55
#